data_2fc1efbafde23d8147ec5d53dd560d40
#
_entry.id   2fc1efbafde23d8147ec5d53dd560d40
#
_cell.length_a   1.000
_cell.length_b   1.000
_cell.length_c   1.000
_cell.angle_alpha   90.00
_cell.angle_beta   90.00
_cell.angle_gamma   90.00
#
_symmetry.space_group_name_H-M   'P 1'
#
loop_
_entity.id
_entity.type
_entity.pdbx_description
1 polymer ?
#
loop_
_entity_poly.entity_id
_entity_poly.type
_entity_poly.pdbx_seq_one_letter_code
_entity_poly.pdbx_strand_id
1 'polypeptide(L)'
;LGLSIIILIVINGLSNLYFKRFDLTQDGRYTLSETALSIGRKIKSPLVIDIYLEGEFPAELRRLQTETRQLLDEFNAQNANITYRFINPLENEKESGRIMQSLAEEGITPMNITLLDKGKQSQAVIFPWAIVTYNNLSVKVPLLKTKLGATTEQNVINSVQNLEYVFAEAFHKVSEPKQKKIAVLRGNGQLHDIFLADLLRSIRDSYYLAPFTLDSIEKNPKKTLEQLKQFDLAIIAKPTQKFNDAEKQVLDQFVMKGGKTLWFLDAVSIDIDSLYNENGSTLAYPTDLGLNDLFFKYGIRINPTLVKDIMCAPISLATGKQGNSTQYSQFPWFYYPMVYQSMEHPIVNNIESIKFNFANGIDI
;
A
#
# COMPACT_ATOMS: atom_id res chain seq x y z
N LEU A 1 3.64 41.88 44.74
CA LEU A 1 2.96 40.56 44.77
C LEU A 1 1.73 40.54 43.84
N GLY A 2 0.83 41.50 43.84
CA GLY A 2 -0.37 41.52 42.97
C GLY A 2 -0.04 41.56 41.48
N LEU A 3 0.95 42.38 41.07
CA LEU A 3 1.38 42.48 39.67
C LEU A 3 2.00 41.17 39.13
N SER A 4 2.75 40.47 39.96
CA SER A 4 3.35 39.19 39.59
C SER A 4 2.31 38.08 39.38
N ILE A 5 1.24 38.09 40.15
CA ILE A 5 0.12 37.16 39.99
C ILE A 5 -0.65 37.44 38.71
N ILE A 6 -0.90 38.70 38.38
CA ILE A 6 -1.55 39.10 37.13
C ILE A 6 -0.73 38.72 35.92
N ILE A 7 0.59 38.90 35.96
CA ILE A 7 1.52 38.48 34.88
C ILE A 7 1.48 36.97 34.69
N LEU A 8 1.48 36.18 35.77
CA LEU A 8 1.38 34.73 35.70
C LEU A 8 0.05 34.23 35.09
N ILE A 9 -1.06 34.93 35.43
CA ILE A 9 -2.39 34.58 34.85
C ILE A 9 -2.43 34.94 33.37
N VAL A 10 -1.85 36.07 32.97
CA VAL A 10 -1.78 36.48 31.56
C VAL A 10 -0.86 35.55 30.76
N ILE A 11 0.29 35.16 31.29
CA ILE A 11 1.20 34.20 30.64
C ILE A 11 0.52 32.85 30.50
N ASN A 12 -0.18 32.37 31.53
CA ASN A 12 -0.90 31.09 31.45
C ASN A 12 -2.08 31.16 30.47
N GLY A 13 -2.80 32.25 30.39
CA GLY A 13 -3.85 32.49 29.40
C GLY A 13 -3.31 32.56 27.96
N LEU A 14 -2.20 33.28 27.75
CA LEU A 14 -1.52 33.36 26.47
C LEU A 14 -0.89 32.03 26.06
N SER A 15 -0.39 31.24 27.00
CA SER A 15 0.16 29.91 26.76
C SER A 15 -0.89 28.92 26.19
N ASN A 16 -2.16 29.08 26.61
CA ASN A 16 -3.24 28.29 26.05
C ASN A 16 -3.64 28.72 24.62
N LEU A 17 -3.41 29.98 24.25
CA LEU A 17 -3.66 30.52 22.92
C LEU A 17 -2.52 30.23 21.92
N TYR A 18 -1.29 30.07 22.40
CA TYR A 18 -0.08 29.80 21.61
C TYR A 18 0.52 28.44 21.98
N PHE A 19 -0.28 27.39 21.95
CA PHE A 19 0.22 26.03 22.11
C PHE A 19 0.96 25.62 20.86
N LYS A 20 2.29 25.62 20.87
CA LYS A 20 3.12 25.04 19.82
C LYS A 20 3.86 23.85 20.38
N ARG A 21 3.50 22.66 19.87
CA ARG A 21 4.24 21.44 20.16
C ARG A 21 5.55 21.46 19.39
N PHE A 22 6.64 21.22 20.08
CA PHE A 22 7.95 21.01 19.46
C PHE A 22 8.25 19.51 19.54
N ASP A 23 8.34 18.88 18.38
CA ASP A 23 8.81 17.51 18.30
C ASP A 23 10.33 17.52 18.49
N LEU A 24 10.77 16.93 19.61
CA LEU A 24 12.20 16.80 19.97
C LEU A 24 12.73 15.41 19.59
N THR A 25 11.94 14.60 18.92
CA THR A 25 12.40 13.28 18.43
C THR A 25 13.26 13.44 17.19
N GLN A 26 14.30 12.63 17.09
CA GLN A 26 15.21 12.65 15.94
C GLN A 26 14.50 12.31 14.62
N ASP A 27 13.37 11.58 14.70
CA ASP A 27 12.62 11.06 13.56
C ASP A 27 11.34 11.87 13.25
N GLY A 28 11.09 12.99 13.95
CA GLY A 28 9.89 13.82 13.76
C GLY A 28 8.56 13.09 13.97
N ARG A 29 8.51 12.09 14.85
CA ARG A 29 7.38 11.13 15.00
C ARG A 29 6.07 11.78 15.42
N TYR A 30 6.12 12.96 16.00
CA TYR A 30 4.96 13.68 16.51
C TYR A 30 4.63 14.91 15.66
N THR A 31 5.18 14.99 14.45
CA THR A 31 4.88 16.05 13.49
C THR A 31 4.31 15.45 12.22
N LEU A 32 3.08 15.83 11.88
CA LEU A 32 2.45 15.37 10.64
C LEU A 32 3.26 15.81 9.42
N SER A 33 3.38 14.94 8.43
CA SER A 33 3.98 15.28 7.14
C SER A 33 3.18 16.38 6.43
N GLU A 34 3.84 17.15 5.57
CA GLU A 34 3.18 18.17 4.74
C GLU A 34 2.02 17.61 3.93
N THR A 35 2.13 16.37 3.48
CA THR A 35 1.08 15.66 2.75
C THR A 35 -0.12 15.40 3.65
N ALA A 36 0.07 14.85 4.84
CA ALA A 36 -1.00 14.60 5.80
C ALA A 36 -1.68 15.91 6.23
N LEU A 37 -0.89 16.96 6.49
CA LEU A 37 -1.40 18.30 6.79
C LEU A 37 -2.25 18.87 5.65
N SER A 38 -1.80 18.72 4.39
CA SER A 38 -2.54 19.20 3.23
C SER A 38 -3.88 18.50 3.06
N ILE A 39 -3.93 17.18 3.32
CA ILE A 39 -5.16 16.38 3.29
C ILE A 39 -6.08 16.81 4.44
N GLY A 40 -5.57 16.91 5.66
CA GLY A 40 -6.34 17.32 6.83
C GLY A 40 -7.00 18.70 6.64
N ARG A 41 -6.29 19.66 6.04
CA ARG A 41 -6.81 21.03 5.76
C ARG A 41 -7.94 21.06 4.74
N LYS A 42 -8.07 20.03 3.88
CA LYS A 42 -9.15 19.93 2.89
C LYS A 42 -10.49 19.49 3.50
N ILE A 43 -10.51 18.98 4.72
CA ILE A 43 -11.71 18.54 5.43
C ILE A 43 -12.51 19.78 5.87
N LYS A 44 -13.66 20.04 5.23
CA LYS A 44 -14.48 21.23 5.46
C LYS A 44 -15.72 20.97 6.30
N SER A 45 -16.14 19.72 6.40
CA SER A 45 -17.30 19.28 7.20
C SER A 45 -16.83 18.36 8.33
N PRO A 46 -17.67 18.06 9.33
CA PRO A 46 -17.31 17.13 10.39
C PRO A 46 -16.89 15.76 9.85
N LEU A 47 -15.68 15.34 10.20
CA LEU A 47 -15.13 14.02 9.99
C LEU A 47 -15.06 13.32 11.33
N VAL A 48 -15.72 12.17 11.45
CA VAL A 48 -15.81 11.40 12.70
C VAL A 48 -15.03 10.10 12.55
N ILE A 49 -14.22 9.79 13.54
CA ILE A 49 -13.40 8.58 13.58
C ILE A 49 -13.81 7.74 14.79
N ASP A 50 -14.42 6.59 14.53
CA ASP A 50 -14.76 5.59 15.53
C ASP A 50 -13.64 4.55 15.61
N ILE A 51 -12.97 4.44 16.77
CA ILE A 51 -11.80 3.58 16.97
C ILE A 51 -12.18 2.46 17.90
N TYR A 52 -12.16 1.22 17.41
CA TYR A 52 -12.56 0.03 18.16
C TYR A 52 -11.41 -0.60 18.97
N LEU A 53 -10.36 0.15 19.21
CA LEU A 53 -9.21 -0.27 20.00
C LEU A 53 -9.34 0.32 21.42
N GLU A 54 -10.31 -0.17 22.19
CA GLU A 54 -10.56 0.20 23.60
C GLU A 54 -10.78 -1.07 24.43
N GLY A 55 -10.21 -1.11 25.64
CA GLY A 55 -10.30 -2.24 26.56
C GLY A 55 -9.01 -2.50 27.32
N GLU A 56 -8.93 -3.69 27.94
CA GLU A 56 -7.70 -4.15 28.61
C GLU A 56 -6.74 -4.80 27.63
N PHE A 57 -5.53 -4.24 27.49
CA PHE A 57 -4.55 -4.68 26.52
C PHE A 57 -3.19 -4.99 27.16
N PRO A 58 -2.40 -5.90 26.55
CA PRO A 58 -0.96 -5.99 26.78
C PRO A 58 -0.27 -4.65 26.49
N ALA A 59 0.94 -4.46 27.03
CA ALA A 59 1.69 -3.22 26.91
C ALA A 59 1.88 -2.75 25.45
N GLU A 60 2.11 -3.70 24.56
CA GLU A 60 2.32 -3.45 23.13
C GLU A 60 1.09 -2.82 22.47
N LEU A 61 -0.10 -3.37 22.72
CA LEU A 61 -1.34 -2.86 22.16
C LEU A 61 -1.79 -1.54 22.82
N ARG A 62 -1.49 -1.33 24.10
CA ARG A 62 -1.66 -0.02 24.75
C ARG A 62 -0.80 1.04 24.09
N ARG A 63 0.41 0.68 23.65
CA ARG A 63 1.25 1.57 22.86
C ARG A 63 0.55 1.95 21.55
N LEU A 64 0.02 1.00 20.80
CA LEU A 64 -0.70 1.27 19.55
C LEU A 64 -1.89 2.21 19.79
N GLN A 65 -2.67 1.98 20.85
CA GLN A 65 -3.78 2.85 21.26
C GLN A 65 -3.30 4.27 21.56
N THR A 66 -2.23 4.41 22.35
CA THR A 66 -1.68 5.70 22.75
C THR A 66 -1.15 6.48 21.55
N GLU A 67 -0.38 5.84 20.68
CA GLU A 67 0.16 6.46 19.46
C GLU A 67 -0.96 6.86 18.49
N THR A 68 -2.01 6.04 18.37
CA THR A 68 -3.19 6.39 17.58
C THR A 68 -3.89 7.64 18.14
N ARG A 69 -4.05 7.72 19.46
CA ARG A 69 -4.63 8.91 20.13
C ARG A 69 -3.80 10.15 19.86
N GLN A 70 -2.50 10.07 20.06
CA GLN A 70 -1.59 11.21 19.86
C GLN A 70 -1.61 11.72 18.42
N LEU A 71 -1.58 10.81 17.44
CA LEU A 71 -1.67 11.17 16.02
C LEU A 71 -2.99 11.90 15.70
N LEU A 72 -4.11 11.40 16.23
CA LEU A 72 -5.42 12.01 15.98
C LEU A 72 -5.61 13.33 16.73
N ASP A 73 -4.96 13.50 17.89
CA ASP A 73 -4.86 14.80 18.56
C ASP A 73 -4.15 15.84 17.69
N GLU A 74 -3.08 15.45 16.99
CA GLU A 74 -2.39 16.34 16.05
C GLU A 74 -3.29 16.73 14.86
N PHE A 75 -4.01 15.77 14.27
CA PHE A 75 -4.97 16.09 13.20
C PHE A 75 -6.10 17.01 13.69
N ASN A 76 -6.66 16.75 14.87
CA ASN A 76 -7.69 17.60 15.49
C ASN A 76 -7.17 19.02 15.80
N ALA A 77 -5.94 19.14 16.30
CA ALA A 77 -5.30 20.43 16.57
C ALA A 77 -5.10 21.25 15.28
N GLN A 78 -4.84 20.60 14.14
CA GLN A 78 -4.72 21.26 12.84
C GLN A 78 -6.06 21.59 12.20
N ASN A 79 -7.10 20.76 12.46
CA ASN A 79 -8.44 20.97 11.94
C ASN A 79 -9.50 20.42 12.91
N ALA A 80 -10.21 21.32 13.59
CA ALA A 80 -11.26 20.99 14.56
C ALA A 80 -12.45 20.20 13.98
N ASN A 81 -12.61 20.14 12.66
CA ASN A 81 -13.60 19.27 12.01
C ASN A 81 -13.26 17.79 12.12
N ILE A 82 -12.00 17.43 12.41
CA ILE A 82 -11.57 16.04 12.56
C ILE A 82 -11.73 15.66 14.04
N THR A 83 -12.71 14.84 14.33
CA THR A 83 -13.02 14.37 15.69
C THR A 83 -12.92 12.86 15.78
N TYR A 84 -12.56 12.36 16.95
CA TYR A 84 -12.43 10.93 17.15
C TYR A 84 -12.94 10.50 18.52
N ARG A 85 -13.29 9.23 18.64
CA ARG A 85 -13.65 8.57 19.90
C ARG A 85 -13.19 7.12 19.89
N PHE A 86 -12.77 6.65 21.06
CA PHE A 86 -12.51 5.24 21.30
C PHE A 86 -13.78 4.56 21.78
N ILE A 87 -14.05 3.39 21.26
CA ILE A 87 -15.24 2.59 21.53
C ILE A 87 -14.81 1.18 21.89
N ASN A 88 -15.25 0.69 23.04
CA ASN A 88 -15.14 -0.72 23.37
C ASN A 88 -16.36 -1.46 22.83
N PRO A 89 -16.26 -2.24 21.75
CA PRO A 89 -17.42 -2.92 21.17
C PRO A 89 -17.96 -4.04 22.06
N LEU A 90 -17.19 -4.47 23.06
CA LEU A 90 -17.52 -5.58 23.96
C LEU A 90 -17.88 -5.12 25.39
N GLU A 91 -18.08 -3.82 25.61
CA GLU A 91 -18.39 -3.27 26.92
C GLU A 91 -19.71 -3.86 27.50
N ASN A 92 -20.70 -4.11 26.64
CA ASN A 92 -21.96 -4.74 27.03
C ASN A 92 -21.91 -6.24 26.69
N GLU A 93 -21.62 -7.08 27.68
CA GLU A 93 -21.52 -8.54 27.51
C GLU A 93 -22.78 -9.17 26.90
N LYS A 94 -23.99 -8.64 27.20
CA LYS A 94 -25.27 -9.21 26.71
C LYS A 94 -25.47 -8.98 25.20
N GLU A 95 -24.86 -7.96 24.64
CA GLU A 95 -24.96 -7.59 23.21
C GLU A 95 -23.70 -7.92 22.41
N SER A 96 -22.63 -8.36 23.07
CA SER A 96 -21.33 -8.60 22.45
C SER A 96 -21.40 -9.53 21.25
N GLY A 97 -22.19 -10.60 21.32
CA GLY A 97 -22.36 -11.53 20.19
C GLY A 97 -22.97 -10.87 18.95
N ARG A 98 -24.00 -10.03 19.13
CA ARG A 98 -24.65 -9.31 18.04
C ARG A 98 -23.73 -8.24 17.45
N ILE A 99 -23.02 -7.52 18.31
CA ILE A 99 -22.07 -6.49 17.89
C ILE A 99 -20.92 -7.13 17.11
N MET A 100 -20.35 -8.24 17.59
CA MET A 100 -19.31 -8.98 16.86
C MET A 100 -19.78 -9.42 15.48
N GLN A 101 -21.00 -9.91 15.37
CA GLN A 101 -21.58 -10.32 14.09
C GLN A 101 -21.74 -9.13 13.15
N SER A 102 -22.28 -8.00 13.61
CA SER A 102 -22.45 -6.81 12.78
C SER A 102 -21.13 -6.24 12.31
N LEU A 103 -20.11 -6.21 13.18
CA LEU A 103 -18.76 -5.78 12.80
C LEU A 103 -18.11 -6.72 11.77
N ALA A 104 -18.33 -8.04 11.92
CA ALA A 104 -17.83 -9.02 10.94
C ALA A 104 -18.54 -8.89 9.58
N GLU A 105 -19.84 -8.65 9.55
CA GLU A 105 -20.60 -8.38 8.32
C GLU A 105 -20.12 -7.10 7.63
N GLU A 106 -19.71 -6.10 8.39
CA GLU A 106 -19.00 -4.92 7.87
C GLU A 106 -17.56 -5.20 7.46
N GLY A 107 -17.04 -6.42 7.68
CA GLY A 107 -15.66 -6.82 7.36
C GLY A 107 -14.63 -6.30 8.35
N ILE A 108 -15.04 -5.94 9.57
CA ILE A 108 -14.18 -5.63 10.70
C ILE A 108 -13.89 -6.94 11.44
N THR A 109 -12.70 -7.50 11.21
CA THR A 109 -12.35 -8.80 11.75
C THR A 109 -11.78 -8.71 13.18
N PRO A 110 -12.26 -9.52 14.11
CA PRO A 110 -11.68 -9.60 15.45
C PRO A 110 -10.31 -10.28 15.42
N MET A 111 -9.50 -9.99 16.43
CA MET A 111 -8.22 -10.64 16.68
C MET A 111 -8.19 -11.20 18.10
N ASN A 112 -7.81 -12.47 18.25
CA ASN A 112 -7.60 -13.07 19.56
C ASN A 112 -6.20 -12.75 20.06
N ILE A 113 -6.10 -12.28 21.29
CA ILE A 113 -4.84 -12.01 21.97
C ILE A 113 -4.78 -12.80 23.27
N THR A 114 -3.57 -13.15 23.69
CA THR A 114 -3.35 -13.77 24.99
C THR A 114 -2.91 -12.70 25.98
N LEU A 115 -3.67 -12.56 27.05
CA LEU A 115 -3.34 -11.71 28.19
C LEU A 115 -2.62 -12.53 29.25
N LEU A 116 -1.49 -12.02 29.75
CA LEU A 116 -0.75 -12.57 30.87
C LEU A 116 -0.99 -11.65 32.07
N ASP A 117 -1.89 -12.05 32.98
CA ASP A 117 -2.08 -11.35 34.25
C ASP A 117 -1.67 -12.24 35.40
N LYS A 118 -0.65 -11.79 36.19
CA LYS A 118 -0.16 -12.47 37.41
C LYS A 118 0.06 -13.98 37.25
N GLY A 119 0.57 -14.41 36.07
CA GLY A 119 0.83 -15.81 35.77
C GLY A 119 -0.37 -16.62 35.28
N LYS A 120 -1.54 -16.02 35.13
CA LYS A 120 -2.70 -16.61 34.45
C LYS A 120 -2.74 -16.15 33.00
N GLN A 121 -2.91 -17.09 32.09
CA GLN A 121 -3.22 -16.82 30.70
C GLN A 121 -4.73 -16.73 30.51
N SER A 122 -5.20 -15.62 29.95
CA SER A 122 -6.57 -15.46 29.47
C SER A 122 -6.55 -15.06 28.00
N GLN A 123 -7.61 -15.39 27.27
CA GLN A 123 -7.79 -14.93 25.90
C GLN A 123 -8.75 -13.74 25.89
N ALA A 124 -8.40 -12.71 25.14
CA ALA A 124 -9.27 -11.57 24.89
C ALA A 124 -9.45 -11.36 23.39
N VAL A 125 -10.61 -10.86 23.01
CA VAL A 125 -10.93 -10.49 21.63
C VAL A 125 -10.79 -8.98 21.51
N ILE A 126 -10.06 -8.53 20.51
CA ILE A 126 -9.88 -7.10 20.20
C ILE A 126 -10.27 -6.80 18.76
N PHE A 127 -10.60 -5.54 18.49
CA PHE A 127 -10.88 -5.03 17.15
C PHE A 127 -9.92 -3.89 16.84
N PRO A 128 -8.71 -4.18 16.27
CA PRO A 128 -7.73 -3.16 15.96
C PRO A 128 -8.09 -2.41 14.66
N TRP A 129 -9.24 -1.76 14.66
CA TRP A 129 -9.82 -1.08 13.52
C TRP A 129 -10.34 0.31 13.90
N ALA A 130 -10.38 1.19 12.91
CA ALA A 130 -11.13 2.43 12.98
C ALA A 130 -12.07 2.55 11.77
N ILE A 131 -13.15 3.31 11.93
CA ILE A 131 -14.03 3.74 10.84
C ILE A 131 -13.94 5.25 10.74
N VAL A 132 -13.57 5.73 9.57
CA VAL A 132 -13.53 7.16 9.24
C VAL A 132 -14.79 7.48 8.44
N THR A 133 -15.62 8.39 8.95
CA THR A 133 -16.89 8.79 8.32
C THR A 133 -16.87 10.27 7.99
N TYR A 134 -17.21 10.60 6.75
CA TYR A 134 -17.31 11.97 6.23
C TYR A 134 -18.42 12.05 5.17
N ASN A 135 -19.39 12.97 5.34
CA ASN A 135 -20.48 13.20 4.37
C ASN A 135 -21.16 11.90 3.87
N ASN A 136 -21.53 10.99 4.74
CA ASN A 136 -22.16 9.68 4.44
C ASN A 136 -21.24 8.66 3.74
N LEU A 137 -19.97 8.95 3.59
CA LEU A 137 -18.96 7.98 3.14
C LEU A 137 -18.19 7.47 4.35
N SER A 138 -18.01 6.16 4.43
CA SER A 138 -17.24 5.53 5.49
C SER A 138 -16.14 4.65 4.90
N VAL A 139 -14.96 4.73 5.49
CA VAL A 139 -13.79 3.91 5.13
C VAL A 139 -13.26 3.24 6.39
N LYS A 140 -12.97 1.96 6.28
CA LYS A 140 -12.36 1.15 7.35
C LYS A 140 -10.85 1.28 7.32
N VAL A 141 -10.25 1.45 8.49
CA VAL A 141 -8.81 1.63 8.68
C VAL A 141 -8.30 0.52 9.59
N PRO A 142 -7.49 -0.43 9.09
CA PRO A 142 -6.84 -1.41 9.95
C PRO A 142 -5.70 -0.72 10.72
N LEU A 143 -5.77 -0.74 12.05
CA LEU A 143 -4.75 -0.16 12.92
C LEU A 143 -3.57 -1.09 13.17
N LEU A 144 -3.78 -2.40 13.08
CA LEU A 144 -2.75 -3.42 13.26
C LEU A 144 -2.55 -4.19 11.96
N LYS A 145 -1.34 -4.12 11.42
CA LYS A 145 -0.92 -4.86 10.23
C LYS A 145 -0.04 -6.03 10.65
N THR A 146 -0.53 -7.25 10.47
CA THR A 146 0.21 -8.46 10.81
C THR A 146 1.06 -8.94 9.63
N LYS A 147 2.34 -9.22 9.90
CA LYS A 147 3.23 -9.90 8.93
C LYS A 147 3.44 -11.34 9.39
N LEU A 148 3.43 -12.27 8.45
CA LEU A 148 3.68 -13.68 8.74
C LEU A 148 5.10 -13.85 9.31
N GLY A 149 5.22 -14.52 10.47
CA GLY A 149 6.50 -14.74 11.15
C GLY A 149 7.00 -13.60 12.04
N ALA A 150 6.30 -12.45 12.07
CA ALA A 150 6.64 -11.35 12.96
C ALA A 150 6.00 -11.51 14.35
N THR A 151 6.69 -11.06 15.39
CA THR A 151 6.15 -11.02 16.76
C THR A 151 5.06 -9.94 16.88
N THR A 152 4.23 -10.00 17.93
CA THR A 152 3.22 -8.96 18.22
C THR A 152 3.88 -7.60 18.37
N GLU A 153 5.01 -7.52 19.06
CA GLU A 153 5.76 -6.27 19.22
C GLU A 153 6.22 -5.68 17.87
N GLN A 154 6.81 -6.49 17.00
CA GLN A 154 7.22 -6.07 15.66
C GLN A 154 6.03 -5.60 14.81
N ASN A 155 4.90 -6.30 14.87
CA ASN A 155 3.67 -5.90 14.19
C ASN A 155 3.15 -4.56 14.70
N VAL A 156 3.20 -4.31 16.02
CA VAL A 156 2.80 -3.02 16.61
C VAL A 156 3.77 -1.91 16.19
N ILE A 157 5.08 -2.13 16.25
CA ILE A 157 6.08 -1.12 15.83
C ILE A 157 5.83 -0.72 14.36
N ASN A 158 5.70 -1.69 13.48
CA ASN A 158 5.43 -1.45 12.06
C ASN A 158 4.08 -0.73 11.84
N SER A 159 3.07 -1.07 12.64
CA SER A 159 1.75 -0.44 12.54
C SER A 159 1.78 1.01 13.00
N VAL A 160 2.46 1.31 14.10
CA VAL A 160 2.65 2.68 14.61
C VAL A 160 3.33 3.56 13.56
N GLN A 161 4.39 3.07 12.92
CA GLN A 161 5.07 3.81 11.84
C GLN A 161 4.16 4.11 10.64
N ASN A 162 3.13 3.30 10.44
CA ASN A 162 2.22 3.42 9.30
C ASN A 162 0.90 4.14 9.63
N LEU A 163 0.66 4.53 10.89
CA LEU A 163 -0.61 5.15 11.32
C LEU A 163 -0.94 6.42 10.55
N GLU A 164 0.03 7.31 10.38
CA GLU A 164 -0.18 8.57 9.65
C GLU A 164 -0.65 8.30 8.22
N TYR A 165 0.02 7.36 7.55
CA TYR A 165 -0.34 6.99 6.18
C TYR A 165 -1.76 6.45 6.08
N VAL A 166 -2.16 5.49 6.94
CA VAL A 166 -3.48 4.86 6.83
C VAL A 166 -4.61 5.83 7.16
N PHE A 167 -4.41 6.77 8.09
CA PHE A 167 -5.41 7.81 8.37
C PHE A 167 -5.45 8.88 7.28
N ALA A 168 -4.31 9.38 6.81
CA ALA A 168 -4.25 10.33 5.71
C ALA A 168 -4.88 9.76 4.43
N GLU A 169 -4.61 8.50 4.12
CA GLU A 169 -5.23 7.79 3.00
C GLU A 169 -6.75 7.68 3.19
N ALA A 170 -7.22 7.33 4.39
CA ALA A 170 -8.65 7.25 4.68
C ALA A 170 -9.33 8.62 4.53
N PHE A 171 -8.71 9.69 5.03
CA PHE A 171 -9.23 11.06 4.88
C PHE A 171 -9.31 11.46 3.41
N HIS A 172 -8.28 11.16 2.64
CA HIS A 172 -8.30 11.40 1.19
C HIS A 172 -9.43 10.63 0.50
N LYS A 173 -9.59 9.32 0.81
CA LYS A 173 -10.65 8.47 0.23
C LYS A 173 -12.05 8.98 0.52
N VAL A 174 -12.32 9.50 1.72
CA VAL A 174 -13.67 9.99 2.06
C VAL A 174 -13.91 11.42 1.61
N SER A 175 -12.87 12.26 1.46
CA SER A 175 -13.00 13.67 1.11
C SER A 175 -12.92 13.94 -0.39
N GLU A 176 -12.20 13.12 -1.13
CA GLU A 176 -12.01 13.29 -2.56
C GLU A 176 -12.61 12.09 -3.33
N PRO A 177 -13.69 12.30 -4.11
CA PRO A 177 -14.26 11.24 -4.91
C PRO A 177 -13.26 10.80 -5.99
N LYS A 178 -13.35 9.53 -6.37
CA LYS A 178 -12.56 9.01 -7.49
C LYS A 178 -12.86 9.82 -8.75
N GLN A 179 -11.83 10.28 -9.41
CA GLN A 179 -11.97 11.06 -10.64
C GLN A 179 -11.27 10.40 -11.82
N LYS A 180 -10.09 9.82 -11.56
CA LYS A 180 -9.22 9.26 -12.59
C LYS A 180 -9.61 7.85 -12.97
N LYS A 181 -9.45 7.54 -14.26
CA LYS A 181 -9.78 6.26 -14.88
C LYS A 181 -8.51 5.58 -15.35
N ILE A 182 -8.39 4.29 -15.08
CA ILE A 182 -7.26 3.48 -15.48
C ILE A 182 -7.73 2.35 -16.39
N ALA A 183 -7.14 2.28 -17.58
CA ALA A 183 -7.32 1.17 -18.51
C ALA A 183 -6.35 0.04 -18.15
N VAL A 184 -6.83 -1.17 -17.99
CA VAL A 184 -6.00 -2.37 -17.84
C VAL A 184 -6.01 -3.10 -19.17
N LEU A 185 -4.90 -3.03 -19.91
CA LEU A 185 -4.82 -3.58 -21.25
C LEU A 185 -4.92 -5.12 -21.26
N ARG A 186 -5.59 -5.63 -22.28
CA ARG A 186 -5.78 -7.04 -22.62
C ARG A 186 -5.63 -7.24 -24.13
N GLY A 187 -5.33 -8.47 -24.55
CA GLY A 187 -5.28 -8.84 -25.97
C GLY A 187 -3.89 -9.27 -26.45
N ASN A 188 -2.80 -8.73 -25.87
CA ASN A 188 -1.42 -9.08 -26.26
C ASN A 188 -0.79 -10.09 -25.31
N GLY A 189 -1.55 -11.06 -24.79
CA GLY A 189 -1.05 -12.09 -23.87
C GLY A 189 -0.63 -11.54 -22.50
N GLN A 190 -1.26 -10.48 -22.02
CA GLN A 190 -1.00 -9.93 -20.68
C GLN A 190 -1.39 -10.92 -19.59
N LEU A 191 -0.86 -10.70 -18.37
CA LEU A 191 -1.19 -11.50 -17.20
C LEU A 191 -2.69 -11.55 -16.95
N HIS A 192 -3.15 -12.74 -16.57
CA HIS A 192 -4.54 -12.94 -16.16
C HIS A 192 -4.83 -12.17 -14.85
N ASP A 193 -6.08 -11.71 -14.68
CA ASP A 193 -6.49 -10.86 -13.55
C ASP A 193 -6.17 -11.44 -12.18
N ILE A 194 -6.16 -12.74 -12.04
CA ILE A 194 -5.85 -13.40 -10.76
C ILE A 194 -4.43 -13.09 -10.28
N PHE A 195 -3.46 -12.96 -11.20
CA PHE A 195 -2.07 -12.60 -10.86
C PHE A 195 -1.88 -11.11 -10.58
N LEU A 196 -2.86 -10.29 -10.97
CA LEU A 196 -2.91 -8.85 -10.72
C LEU A 196 -3.91 -8.49 -9.62
N ALA A 197 -4.57 -9.47 -9.00
CA ALA A 197 -5.73 -9.24 -8.13
C ALA A 197 -5.42 -8.29 -6.97
N ASP A 198 -4.25 -8.42 -6.34
CA ASP A 198 -3.84 -7.57 -5.23
C ASP A 198 -3.58 -6.12 -5.68
N LEU A 199 -2.81 -5.94 -6.77
CA LEU A 199 -2.57 -4.64 -7.40
C LEU A 199 -3.89 -3.96 -7.79
N LEU A 200 -4.77 -4.68 -8.51
CA LEU A 200 -6.04 -4.13 -8.99
C LEU A 200 -6.99 -3.79 -7.84
N ARG A 201 -6.99 -4.59 -6.76
CA ARG A 201 -7.78 -4.31 -5.57
C ARG A 201 -7.29 -3.02 -4.88
N SER A 202 -5.98 -2.88 -4.68
CA SER A 202 -5.38 -1.71 -4.06
C SER A 202 -5.63 -0.43 -4.86
N ILE A 203 -5.52 -0.48 -6.18
CA ILE A 203 -5.76 0.68 -7.06
C ILE A 203 -7.25 1.03 -7.13
N ARG A 204 -8.13 0.02 -7.10
CA ARG A 204 -9.60 0.21 -7.21
C ARG A 204 -10.15 1.12 -6.13
N ASP A 205 -9.53 1.14 -4.96
CA ASP A 205 -9.97 2.01 -3.86
C ASP A 205 -9.90 3.50 -4.20
N SER A 206 -8.96 3.91 -5.05
CA SER A 206 -8.71 5.32 -5.40
C SER A 206 -9.04 5.68 -6.84
N TYR A 207 -9.16 4.70 -7.75
CA TYR A 207 -9.33 4.92 -9.19
C TYR A 207 -10.47 4.07 -9.76
N TYR A 208 -11.06 4.53 -10.88
CA TYR A 208 -11.95 3.71 -11.68
C TYR A 208 -11.12 2.82 -12.60
N LEU A 209 -11.34 1.51 -12.53
CA LEU A 209 -10.64 0.53 -13.36
C LEU A 209 -11.57 -0.04 -14.41
N ALA A 210 -11.10 -0.16 -15.64
CA ALA A 210 -11.79 -0.91 -16.69
C ALA A 210 -10.80 -1.70 -17.55
N PRO A 211 -11.16 -2.92 -17.99
CA PRO A 211 -10.37 -3.63 -18.98
C PRO A 211 -10.49 -2.88 -20.33
N PHE A 212 -9.42 -2.92 -21.11
CA PHE A 212 -9.37 -2.30 -22.42
C PHE A 212 -8.60 -3.20 -23.37
N THR A 213 -9.15 -3.42 -24.59
CA THR A 213 -8.49 -4.19 -25.63
C THR A 213 -8.18 -3.33 -26.85
N LEU A 214 -7.11 -3.69 -27.55
CA LEU A 214 -6.73 -3.08 -28.80
C LEU A 214 -7.29 -3.83 -30.02
N ASP A 215 -8.11 -4.87 -29.81
CA ASP A 215 -8.62 -5.77 -30.85
C ASP A 215 -9.41 -5.08 -31.98
N SER A 216 -9.98 -3.90 -31.70
CA SER A 216 -10.75 -3.13 -32.68
C SER A 216 -9.89 -2.21 -33.56
N ILE A 217 -8.59 -2.19 -33.36
CA ILE A 217 -7.66 -1.25 -34.01
C ILE A 217 -7.67 -1.42 -35.53
N GLU A 218 -7.60 -2.64 -36.03
CA GLU A 218 -7.56 -2.91 -37.47
C GLU A 218 -8.81 -2.34 -38.21
N LYS A 219 -9.95 -2.34 -37.51
CA LYS A 219 -11.21 -1.84 -38.07
C LYS A 219 -11.36 -0.33 -37.96
N ASN A 220 -10.93 0.25 -36.83
CA ASN A 220 -11.08 1.70 -36.63
C ASN A 220 -10.09 2.24 -35.56
N PRO A 221 -8.83 2.52 -35.93
CA PRO A 221 -7.80 3.00 -35.01
C PRO A 221 -8.14 4.34 -34.36
N LYS A 222 -8.85 5.22 -35.08
CA LYS A 222 -9.28 6.53 -34.55
C LYS A 222 -10.27 6.36 -33.39
N LYS A 223 -11.26 5.48 -33.54
CA LYS A 223 -12.25 5.21 -32.50
C LYS A 223 -11.61 4.58 -31.28
N THR A 224 -10.68 3.64 -31.46
CA THR A 224 -9.94 3.01 -30.37
C THR A 224 -9.13 4.04 -29.60
N LEU A 225 -8.45 4.96 -30.29
CA LEU A 225 -7.73 6.06 -29.64
C LEU A 225 -8.67 6.97 -28.85
N GLU A 226 -9.81 7.37 -29.41
CA GLU A 226 -10.78 8.24 -28.70
C GLU A 226 -11.36 7.55 -27.46
N GLN A 227 -11.55 6.23 -27.49
CA GLN A 227 -11.95 5.45 -26.33
C GLN A 227 -10.84 5.37 -25.29
N LEU A 228 -9.59 5.12 -25.69
CA LEU A 228 -8.45 5.06 -24.78
C LEU A 228 -8.17 6.42 -24.13
N LYS A 229 -8.37 7.52 -24.83
CA LYS A 229 -8.25 8.90 -24.29
C LYS A 229 -9.21 9.23 -23.16
N GLN A 230 -10.24 8.40 -22.91
CA GLN A 230 -11.13 8.57 -21.76
C GLN A 230 -10.47 8.11 -20.45
N PHE A 231 -9.29 7.51 -20.53
CA PHE A 231 -8.50 7.06 -19.40
C PHE A 231 -7.28 7.98 -19.17
N ASP A 232 -6.88 8.12 -17.92
CA ASP A 232 -5.70 8.90 -17.52
C ASP A 232 -4.42 8.07 -17.59
N LEU A 233 -4.54 6.76 -17.37
CA LEU A 233 -3.43 5.81 -17.34
C LEU A 233 -3.84 4.51 -18.04
N ALA A 234 -2.90 3.90 -18.78
CA ALA A 234 -3.02 2.55 -19.29
C ALA A 234 -1.95 1.65 -18.62
N ILE A 235 -2.39 0.54 -18.02
CA ILE A 235 -1.50 -0.47 -17.42
C ILE A 235 -1.34 -1.62 -18.41
N ILE A 236 -0.09 -1.94 -18.74
CA ILE A 236 0.31 -3.05 -19.61
C ILE A 236 1.15 -4.02 -18.79
N ALA A 237 0.57 -5.15 -18.40
CA ALA A 237 1.18 -6.08 -17.46
C ALA A 237 1.64 -7.37 -18.14
N LYS A 238 2.96 -7.50 -18.29
CA LYS A 238 3.65 -8.69 -18.80
C LYS A 238 3.03 -9.24 -20.10
N PRO A 239 2.98 -8.45 -21.18
CA PRO A 239 2.55 -8.93 -22.48
C PRO A 239 3.51 -10.01 -22.98
N THR A 240 2.98 -11.03 -23.66
CA THR A 240 3.76 -12.14 -24.23
C THR A 240 3.63 -12.19 -25.75
N GLN A 241 2.72 -11.42 -26.33
CA GLN A 241 2.49 -11.35 -27.78
C GLN A 241 2.96 -10.00 -28.32
N LYS A 242 3.43 -10.04 -29.55
CA LYS A 242 3.96 -8.87 -30.27
C LYS A 242 2.88 -7.86 -30.54
N PHE A 243 3.21 -6.58 -30.33
CA PHE A 243 2.38 -5.44 -30.71
C PHE A 243 2.56 -5.15 -32.19
N ASN A 244 1.45 -5.02 -32.93
CA ASN A 244 1.46 -4.58 -34.31
C ASN A 244 1.65 -3.05 -34.42
N ASP A 245 1.91 -2.55 -35.63
CA ASP A 245 2.19 -1.13 -35.83
C ASP A 245 1.00 -0.23 -35.52
N ALA A 246 -0.22 -0.68 -35.74
CA ALA A 246 -1.42 0.07 -35.41
C ALA A 246 -1.61 0.20 -33.88
N GLU A 247 -1.35 -0.86 -33.13
CA GLU A 247 -1.38 -0.86 -31.67
C GLU A 247 -0.33 0.09 -31.09
N LYS A 248 0.91 0.01 -31.62
CA LYS A 248 1.98 0.94 -31.22
C LYS A 248 1.61 2.38 -31.52
N GLN A 249 1.03 2.66 -32.69
CA GLN A 249 0.63 3.99 -33.08
C GLN A 249 -0.47 4.56 -32.16
N VAL A 250 -1.45 3.75 -31.75
CA VAL A 250 -2.51 4.21 -30.83
C VAL A 250 -1.93 4.49 -29.44
N LEU A 251 -1.05 3.63 -28.94
CA LEU A 251 -0.38 3.84 -27.64
C LEU A 251 0.54 5.08 -27.67
N ASP A 252 1.30 5.27 -28.75
CA ASP A 252 2.10 6.47 -28.97
C ASP A 252 1.24 7.74 -28.98
N GLN A 253 0.18 7.75 -29.74
CA GLN A 253 -0.75 8.89 -29.81
C GLN A 253 -1.48 9.14 -28.48
N PHE A 254 -1.76 8.09 -27.71
CA PHE A 254 -2.30 8.25 -26.37
C PHE A 254 -1.33 9.00 -25.46
N VAL A 255 -0.05 8.61 -25.44
CA VAL A 255 1.00 9.26 -24.65
C VAL A 255 1.22 10.70 -25.14
N MET A 256 1.35 10.90 -26.46
CA MET A 256 1.56 12.23 -27.05
C MET A 256 0.42 13.21 -26.76
N LYS A 257 -0.79 12.72 -26.45
CA LYS A 257 -1.95 13.53 -26.07
C LYS A 257 -2.14 13.66 -24.54
N GLY A 258 -1.13 13.31 -23.76
CA GLY A 258 -1.08 13.48 -22.31
C GLY A 258 -1.55 12.27 -21.51
N GLY A 259 -1.90 11.15 -22.15
CA GLY A 259 -2.14 9.88 -21.47
C GLY A 259 -0.86 9.32 -20.88
N LYS A 260 -0.98 8.56 -19.80
CA LYS A 260 0.16 7.93 -19.13
C LYS A 260 0.12 6.43 -19.34
N THR A 261 1.30 5.81 -19.38
CA THR A 261 1.41 4.35 -19.50
C THR A 261 2.30 3.80 -18.38
N LEU A 262 1.90 2.68 -17.82
CA LEU A 262 2.67 1.91 -16.86
C LEU A 262 2.92 0.51 -17.44
N TRP A 263 4.18 0.22 -17.68
CA TRP A 263 4.61 -1.01 -18.32
C TRP A 263 5.34 -1.92 -17.33
N PHE A 264 4.88 -3.15 -17.23
CA PHE A 264 5.60 -4.23 -16.59
C PHE A 264 6.02 -5.20 -17.70
N LEU A 265 7.31 -5.28 -18.00
CA LEU A 265 7.82 -6.00 -19.16
C LEU A 265 8.89 -7.00 -18.76
N ASP A 266 8.85 -8.17 -19.37
CA ASP A 266 9.92 -9.14 -19.35
C ASP A 266 10.52 -9.22 -20.76
N ALA A 267 11.74 -8.68 -20.91
CA ALA A 267 12.48 -8.79 -22.18
C ALA A 267 13.10 -10.18 -22.41
N VAL A 268 13.07 -11.02 -21.37
CA VAL A 268 13.54 -12.40 -21.41
C VAL A 268 12.46 -13.31 -20.84
N SER A 269 12.06 -14.32 -21.60
CA SER A 269 11.12 -15.34 -21.13
C SER A 269 11.87 -16.40 -20.33
N ILE A 270 11.59 -16.43 -19.02
CA ILE A 270 12.10 -17.40 -18.05
C ILE A 270 11.16 -17.48 -16.85
N ASP A 271 11.07 -18.67 -16.25
CA ASP A 271 10.33 -18.89 -15.01
C ASP A 271 11.14 -19.79 -14.09
N ILE A 272 11.04 -19.60 -12.78
CA ILE A 272 11.71 -20.43 -11.77
C ILE A 272 11.22 -21.89 -11.86
N ASP A 273 9.94 -22.09 -12.17
CA ASP A 273 9.36 -23.43 -12.26
C ASP A 273 9.97 -24.25 -13.40
N SER A 274 10.48 -23.58 -14.44
CA SER A 274 11.18 -24.24 -15.54
C SER A 274 12.53 -24.87 -15.14
N LEU A 275 13.06 -24.53 -13.96
CA LEU A 275 14.27 -25.12 -13.38
C LEU A 275 14.00 -26.42 -12.60
N TYR A 276 12.74 -26.73 -12.29
CA TYR A 276 12.34 -27.97 -11.61
C TYR A 276 12.30 -29.15 -12.59
N ASN A 277 13.44 -29.44 -13.19
CA ASN A 277 13.66 -30.59 -14.07
C ASN A 277 14.90 -31.38 -13.61
N GLU A 278 15.12 -32.58 -14.18
CA GLU A 278 16.23 -33.47 -13.79
C GLU A 278 17.61 -32.82 -13.90
N ASN A 279 17.79 -31.89 -14.84
CA ASN A 279 19.06 -31.21 -15.07
C ASN A 279 19.23 -29.94 -14.23
N GLY A 280 18.18 -29.43 -13.54
CA GLY A 280 18.20 -28.18 -12.78
C GLY A 280 18.56 -26.97 -13.63
N SER A 281 18.32 -27.01 -14.95
CA SER A 281 18.70 -25.96 -15.89
C SER A 281 17.61 -25.71 -16.92
N THR A 282 17.51 -24.45 -17.37
CA THR A 282 16.58 -24.05 -18.43
C THR A 282 17.20 -23.02 -19.33
N LEU A 283 16.64 -22.85 -20.52
CA LEU A 283 17.05 -21.82 -21.47
C LEU A 283 16.18 -20.58 -21.30
N ALA A 284 16.82 -19.42 -21.23
CA ALA A 284 16.16 -18.14 -21.24
C ALA A 284 16.18 -17.57 -22.67
N TYR A 285 15.05 -17.13 -23.18
CA TYR A 285 14.91 -16.63 -24.54
C TYR A 285 14.51 -15.16 -24.54
N PRO A 286 15.07 -14.32 -25.42
CA PRO A 286 14.59 -12.96 -25.62
C PRO A 286 13.12 -12.96 -26.06
N THR A 287 12.32 -12.09 -25.49
CA THR A 287 10.91 -11.88 -25.86
C THR A 287 10.81 -10.76 -26.88
N ASP A 288 10.39 -11.06 -28.11
CA ASP A 288 10.13 -10.02 -29.13
C ASP A 288 8.68 -9.52 -29.01
N LEU A 289 8.51 -8.41 -28.29
CA LEU A 289 7.24 -7.71 -28.17
C LEU A 289 6.99 -6.67 -29.28
N GLY A 290 7.97 -6.44 -30.17
CA GLY A 290 7.89 -5.43 -31.22
C GLY A 290 7.89 -3.99 -30.72
N LEU A 291 8.31 -3.74 -29.45
CA LEU A 291 8.21 -2.44 -28.79
C LEU A 291 9.53 -1.62 -28.79
N ASN A 292 10.61 -2.19 -29.26
CA ASN A 292 11.93 -1.55 -29.20
C ASN A 292 11.98 -0.21 -29.93
N ASP A 293 11.33 -0.11 -31.09
CA ASP A 293 11.25 1.13 -31.87
C ASP A 293 10.39 2.20 -31.17
N LEU A 294 9.31 1.79 -30.47
CA LEU A 294 8.49 2.68 -29.69
C LEU A 294 9.25 3.24 -28.49
N PHE A 295 9.89 2.39 -27.69
CA PHE A 295 10.66 2.81 -26.52
C PHE A 295 11.87 3.64 -26.89
N PHE A 296 12.56 3.30 -27.98
CA PHE A 296 13.69 4.06 -28.45
C PHE A 296 13.34 5.52 -28.78
N LYS A 297 12.14 5.77 -29.32
CA LYS A 297 11.63 7.15 -29.55
C LYS A 297 11.48 7.94 -28.24
N TYR A 298 11.26 7.26 -27.12
CA TYR A 298 11.16 7.87 -25.79
C TYR A 298 12.49 7.89 -25.04
N GLY A 299 13.60 7.49 -25.68
CA GLY A 299 14.92 7.44 -25.06
C GLY A 299 15.10 6.25 -24.12
N ILE A 300 14.27 5.20 -24.23
CA ILE A 300 14.31 4.04 -23.35
C ILE A 300 14.78 2.82 -24.15
N ARG A 301 15.75 2.08 -23.59
CA ARG A 301 16.18 0.79 -24.11
C ARG A 301 16.04 -0.29 -23.05
N ILE A 302 15.29 -1.34 -23.34
CA ILE A 302 15.17 -2.52 -22.48
C ILE A 302 16.13 -3.59 -23.02
N ASN A 303 17.11 -3.96 -22.19
CA ASN A 303 18.12 -4.93 -22.60
C ASN A 303 17.58 -6.38 -22.43
N PRO A 304 17.68 -7.24 -23.46
CA PRO A 304 17.24 -8.63 -23.38
C PRO A 304 18.30 -9.49 -22.65
N THR A 305 18.73 -9.05 -21.48
CA THR A 305 19.72 -9.70 -20.63
C THR A 305 19.20 -9.75 -19.19
N LEU A 306 19.51 -10.83 -18.47
CA LEU A 306 19.17 -10.96 -17.07
C LEU A 306 20.18 -10.28 -16.18
N VAL A 307 19.71 -9.51 -15.21
CA VAL A 307 20.55 -8.90 -14.17
C VAL A 307 20.92 -9.96 -13.14
N LYS A 308 22.21 -10.04 -12.82
CA LYS A 308 22.75 -10.79 -11.69
C LYS A 308 23.24 -9.84 -10.63
N ASP A 309 22.83 -10.04 -9.40
CA ASP A 309 23.28 -9.23 -8.27
C ASP A 309 23.64 -10.11 -7.07
N ILE A 310 24.66 -9.74 -6.33
CA ILE A 310 25.02 -10.36 -5.05
C ILE A 310 24.05 -9.97 -3.95
N MET A 311 23.45 -8.76 -4.05
CA MET A 311 22.35 -8.32 -3.21
C MET A 311 21.05 -8.93 -3.74
N CYS A 312 20.80 -10.19 -3.39
CA CYS A 312 19.70 -10.97 -3.94
C CYS A 312 18.89 -11.67 -2.86
N ALA A 313 17.63 -11.91 -3.19
CA ALA A 313 16.76 -12.71 -2.32
C ALA A 313 17.12 -14.21 -2.46
N PRO A 314 17.01 -14.98 -1.37
CA PRO A 314 17.24 -16.42 -1.41
C PRO A 314 16.05 -17.16 -2.04
N ILE A 315 16.34 -18.38 -2.54
CA ILE A 315 15.34 -19.38 -2.87
C ILE A 315 15.44 -20.56 -1.90
N SER A 316 14.31 -21.22 -1.65
CA SER A 316 14.24 -22.43 -0.81
C SER A 316 14.40 -23.65 -1.66
N LEU A 317 15.44 -24.44 -1.41
CA LEU A 317 15.64 -25.72 -2.09
C LEU A 317 15.51 -26.88 -1.10
N ALA A 318 14.92 -27.99 -1.53
CA ALA A 318 14.87 -29.22 -0.77
C ALA A 318 16.29 -29.83 -0.68
N THR A 319 16.82 -29.92 0.52
CA THR A 319 18.20 -30.40 0.78
C THR A 319 18.26 -31.79 1.43
N GLY A 320 17.12 -32.35 1.80
CA GLY A 320 17.07 -33.67 2.43
C GLY A 320 15.70 -34.03 3.00
N LYS A 321 15.66 -35.16 3.71
CA LYS A 321 14.47 -35.60 4.47
C LYS A 321 14.88 -35.84 5.91
N GLN A 322 14.10 -35.33 6.85
CA GLN A 322 14.20 -35.64 8.27
C GLN A 322 12.93 -36.39 8.68
N GLY A 323 13.01 -37.72 8.74
CA GLY A 323 11.84 -38.56 8.88
C GLY A 323 10.90 -38.45 7.67
N ASN A 324 9.63 -38.11 7.90
CA ASN A 324 8.63 -37.91 6.86
C ASN A 324 8.56 -36.45 6.31
N SER A 325 9.37 -35.53 6.88
CA SER A 325 9.35 -34.11 6.50
C SER A 325 10.49 -33.77 5.56
N THR A 326 10.23 -33.02 4.50
CA THR A 326 11.24 -32.48 3.60
C THR A 326 11.94 -31.31 4.29
N GLN A 327 13.27 -31.35 4.33
CA GLN A 327 14.10 -30.26 4.84
C GLN A 327 14.40 -29.29 3.71
N TYR A 328 14.20 -27.98 3.96
CA TYR A 328 14.51 -26.91 3.04
C TYR A 328 15.65 -26.06 3.56
N SER A 329 16.55 -25.66 2.67
CA SER A 329 17.61 -24.71 2.96
C SER A 329 17.52 -23.51 2.03
N GLN A 330 17.94 -22.35 2.53
CA GLN A 330 17.93 -21.09 1.79
C GLN A 330 19.26 -20.92 1.07
N PHE A 331 19.18 -20.60 -0.24
CA PHE A 331 20.35 -20.33 -1.06
C PHE A 331 20.21 -18.98 -1.77
N PRO A 332 21.26 -18.11 -1.79
CA PRO A 332 21.23 -16.88 -2.56
C PRO A 332 20.95 -17.15 -4.02
N TRP A 333 19.99 -16.44 -4.60
CA TRP A 333 19.65 -16.59 -6.01
C TRP A 333 19.92 -15.30 -6.76
N PHE A 334 21.07 -15.20 -7.41
CA PHE A 334 21.59 -13.97 -8.04
C PHE A 334 20.65 -13.36 -9.08
N TYR A 335 19.71 -14.10 -9.63
CA TYR A 335 18.69 -13.62 -10.56
C TYR A 335 17.43 -13.02 -9.87
N TYR A 336 17.44 -12.95 -8.52
CA TYR A 336 16.44 -12.24 -7.74
C TYR A 336 17.04 -11.00 -7.08
N PRO A 337 17.47 -10.00 -7.88
CA PRO A 337 18.08 -8.80 -7.33
C PRO A 337 17.12 -8.08 -6.38
N MET A 338 17.70 -7.58 -5.27
CA MET A 338 17.01 -6.73 -4.32
C MET A 338 17.35 -5.27 -4.63
N VAL A 339 16.35 -4.51 -5.07
CA VAL A 339 16.54 -3.10 -5.41
C VAL A 339 16.23 -2.26 -4.18
N TYR A 340 17.22 -1.48 -3.77
CA TYR A 340 17.11 -0.46 -2.74
C TYR A 340 16.89 0.88 -3.41
N GLN A 341 15.93 1.64 -2.93
CA GLN A 341 15.57 2.90 -3.52
C GLN A 341 16.31 4.07 -2.89
N SER A 342 16.48 5.14 -3.67
CA SER A 342 16.88 6.43 -3.14
C SER A 342 15.73 7.00 -2.30
N MET A 343 16.04 7.50 -1.10
CA MET A 343 15.06 8.13 -0.20
C MET A 343 14.51 9.47 -0.71
N GLU A 344 14.95 9.96 -1.84
CA GLU A 344 14.62 11.31 -2.35
C GLU A 344 13.25 11.39 -3.05
N HIS A 345 12.66 10.26 -3.47
CA HIS A 345 11.39 10.26 -4.20
C HIS A 345 10.23 9.84 -3.30
N PRO A 346 9.11 10.60 -3.25
CA PRO A 346 7.97 10.28 -2.38
C PRO A 346 7.37 8.90 -2.60
N ILE A 347 7.43 8.36 -3.82
CA ILE A 347 6.88 7.04 -4.19
C ILE A 347 7.59 5.88 -3.48
N VAL A 348 8.85 6.08 -3.11
CA VAL A 348 9.69 5.05 -2.49
C VAL A 348 9.95 5.31 -1.02
N ASN A 349 9.36 6.36 -0.48
CA ASN A 349 9.49 6.66 0.94
C ASN A 349 8.88 5.53 1.79
N ASN A 350 9.61 5.10 2.82
CA ASN A 350 9.23 4.00 3.71
C ASN A 350 9.08 2.60 3.03
N ILE A 351 9.64 2.42 1.83
CA ILE A 351 9.77 1.10 1.23
C ILE A 351 11.21 0.62 1.48
N GLU A 352 11.40 -0.55 2.09
CA GLU A 352 12.74 -1.06 2.41
C GLU A 352 13.49 -1.51 1.16
N SER A 353 12.99 -2.54 0.50
CA SER A 353 13.58 -3.09 -0.72
C SER A 353 12.53 -3.81 -1.56
N ILE A 354 12.76 -3.89 -2.85
CA ILE A 354 11.87 -4.58 -3.79
C ILE A 354 12.64 -5.74 -4.41
N LYS A 355 12.10 -6.96 -4.26
CA LYS A 355 12.62 -8.14 -4.95
C LYS A 355 12.10 -8.18 -6.37
N PHE A 356 12.98 -8.25 -7.33
CA PHE A 356 12.65 -8.56 -8.72
C PHE A 356 12.95 -10.01 -9.04
N ASN A 357 12.12 -10.62 -9.88
CA ASN A 357 12.34 -11.96 -10.40
C ASN A 357 12.83 -11.84 -11.83
N PHE A 358 14.08 -12.25 -12.11
CA PHE A 358 14.67 -12.24 -13.44
C PHE A 358 14.63 -10.87 -14.14
N ALA A 359 15.06 -9.82 -13.42
CA ALA A 359 15.03 -8.45 -13.92
C ALA A 359 15.88 -8.25 -15.17
N ASN A 360 15.43 -7.32 -16.01
CA ASN A 360 16.17 -6.82 -17.17
C ASN A 360 16.73 -5.42 -16.90
N GLY A 361 17.89 -5.12 -17.50
CA GLY A 361 18.46 -3.78 -17.46
C GLY A 361 17.67 -2.81 -18.35
N ILE A 362 17.53 -1.55 -17.91
CA ILE A 362 16.91 -0.47 -18.66
C ILE A 362 17.94 0.67 -18.77
N ASP A 363 18.22 1.10 -20.00
CA ASP A 363 19.01 2.30 -20.29
C ASP A 363 18.06 3.45 -20.64
N ILE A 364 18.37 4.67 -20.14
CA ILE A 364 17.62 5.92 -20.34
C ILE A 364 18.56 7.04 -20.72
#